data_07f09ba2cad2dc46aedb0488256e10dc
#
_entry.id   07f09ba2cad2dc46aedb0488256e10dc
#
_cell.length_a   1.000
_cell.length_b   1.000
_cell.length_c   1.000
_cell.angle_alpha   90.00
_cell.angle_beta   90.00
_cell.angle_gamma   90.00
#
_symmetry.space_group_name_H-M   'P 1'
#
loop_
_entity.id
_entity.type
_entity.pdbx_description
1 polymer ?
#
loop_
_entity_poly.entity_id
_entity_poly.type
_entity_poly.pdbx_seq_one_letter_code
_entity_poly.pdbx_strand_id
1 'polypeptide(L)'
;MKNYPVVIIGGGASGLMLSSLLPSSSLLIEKMNQCGLKILITGNGQANITHDEEPREFITHYFDKKSFVSHAVYSFPPQKIREYFREKGVETTVRTDGRIFPSSFRSRDILSALMKTNGEIITGTPVLRVKKDGNLFITETEKESFSSPVLVIATGGRTYQKTGSTGDGYTFASSLGHTIITPRPALSPIRINCDTTPVEGISVPSVTLTLGKKEITDSIVFTRNGFSGPTAENISHWIDGKTELTVSFLESFEAQKIKEENGKGSVINTLSKLTSLPHSLLEFLFPFLRNKNNASVTREEMRKIEDTLLSWRVTADTSRTEDKAMVTKGGVDTSEINSRTFESKLVPGLYFTGELIDVDGECGGYNLSFAFASAFLAAEDIRKRI
;
A
#
# COMPACT_ATOMS: atom_id res chain seq x y z
N MET A 1 21.29 -26.35 18.80
CA MET A 1 20.04 -26.03 18.09
C MET A 1 18.93 -25.93 19.14
N LYS A 2 18.19 -24.85 19.19
CA LYS A 2 17.06 -24.64 20.09
C LYS A 2 15.76 -25.03 19.41
N ASN A 3 14.82 -25.64 20.17
CA ASN A 3 13.56 -26.12 19.62
C ASN A 3 12.40 -25.25 20.09
N TYR A 4 11.54 -24.85 19.15
CA TYR A 4 10.32 -24.09 19.43
C TYR A 4 9.13 -24.75 18.71
N PRO A 5 7.92 -24.72 19.29
CA PRO A 5 6.72 -25.17 18.57
C PRO A 5 6.46 -24.37 17.30
N VAL A 6 6.77 -23.08 17.32
CA VAL A 6 6.58 -22.15 16.18
C VAL A 6 7.78 -21.22 16.09
N VAL A 7 8.32 -21.06 14.88
CA VAL A 7 9.28 -20.00 14.53
C VAL A 7 8.62 -19.07 13.54
N ILE A 8 8.71 -17.75 13.80
CA ILE A 8 8.19 -16.67 12.96
C ILE A 8 9.39 -15.87 12.45
N ILE A 9 9.51 -15.68 11.15
CA ILE A 9 10.56 -14.85 10.54
C ILE A 9 9.95 -13.53 10.08
N GLY A 10 10.39 -12.42 10.69
CA GLY A 10 9.97 -11.05 10.39
C GLY A 10 9.10 -10.43 11.49
N GLY A 11 9.57 -9.34 12.07
CA GLY A 11 8.93 -8.56 13.13
C GLY A 11 8.14 -7.36 12.59
N GLY A 12 7.49 -7.51 11.42
CA GLY A 12 6.58 -6.53 10.83
C GLY A 12 5.16 -6.62 11.40
N ALA A 13 4.19 -5.98 10.74
CA ALA A 13 2.80 -5.92 11.17
C ALA A 13 2.18 -7.32 11.35
N SER A 14 2.31 -8.20 10.36
CA SER A 14 1.74 -9.55 10.41
C SER A 14 2.48 -10.45 11.40
N GLY A 15 3.82 -10.43 11.45
CA GLY A 15 4.60 -11.26 12.35
C GLY A 15 4.38 -10.90 13.82
N LEU A 16 4.33 -9.61 14.17
CA LEU A 16 4.01 -9.15 15.53
C LEU A 16 2.57 -9.49 15.93
N MET A 17 1.59 -9.27 15.02
CA MET A 17 0.20 -9.66 15.25
C MET A 17 0.11 -11.16 15.57
N LEU A 18 0.72 -11.99 14.72
CA LEU A 18 0.73 -13.45 14.92
C LEU A 18 1.40 -13.85 16.23
N SER A 19 2.57 -13.30 16.55
CA SER A 19 3.28 -13.55 17.81
C SER A 19 2.45 -13.17 19.04
N SER A 20 1.65 -12.10 18.95
CA SER A 20 0.77 -11.68 20.05
C SER A 20 -0.42 -12.61 20.30
N LEU A 21 -0.79 -13.41 19.30
CA LEU A 21 -1.91 -14.36 19.35
C LEU A 21 -1.47 -15.79 19.67
N LEU A 22 -0.18 -16.08 19.58
CA LEU A 22 0.39 -17.40 19.89
C LEU A 22 0.82 -17.53 21.37
N PRO A 23 1.00 -18.76 21.89
CA PRO A 23 1.51 -18.99 23.24
C PRO A 23 2.97 -18.54 23.41
N SER A 24 3.40 -18.43 24.66
CA SER A 24 4.74 -17.96 25.07
C SER A 24 5.90 -18.83 24.55
N SER A 25 5.62 -20.02 24.07
CA SER A 25 6.63 -20.94 23.50
C SER A 25 6.99 -20.65 22.03
N SER A 26 6.42 -19.60 21.41
CA SER A 26 6.79 -19.18 20.06
C SER A 26 8.03 -18.29 20.03
N LEU A 27 8.80 -18.35 18.93
CA LEU A 27 9.97 -17.50 18.69
C LEU A 27 9.72 -16.61 17.46
N LEU A 28 9.91 -15.29 17.60
CA LEU A 28 9.96 -14.35 16.49
C LEU A 28 11.39 -13.87 16.27
N ILE A 29 11.87 -13.96 15.04
CA ILE A 29 13.22 -13.52 14.63
C ILE A 29 13.09 -12.33 13.70
N GLU A 30 13.71 -11.21 14.08
CA GLU A 30 13.77 -9.98 13.29
C GLU A 30 15.22 -9.61 12.97
N LYS A 31 15.52 -9.36 11.70
CA LYS A 31 16.86 -9.01 11.26
C LYS A 31 17.32 -7.61 11.66
N MET A 32 16.36 -6.65 11.75
CA MET A 32 16.65 -5.30 12.20
C MET A 32 16.80 -5.26 13.73
N ASN A 33 17.49 -4.24 14.22
CA ASN A 33 17.64 -4.05 15.67
C ASN A 33 16.33 -3.69 16.40
N GLN A 34 15.27 -3.41 15.64
CA GLN A 34 13.94 -3.06 16.13
C GLN A 34 12.87 -3.64 15.23
N CYS A 35 11.80 -4.20 15.83
CA CYS A 35 10.60 -4.60 15.11
C CYS A 35 9.78 -3.39 14.61
N GLY A 36 8.96 -3.60 13.60
CA GLY A 36 7.89 -2.69 13.18
C GLY A 36 8.34 -1.40 12.51
N LEU A 37 9.56 -1.30 11.99
CA LEU A 37 10.08 -0.07 11.38
C LEU A 37 9.19 0.45 10.27
N LYS A 38 8.61 -0.42 9.41
CA LYS A 38 7.69 -0.01 8.35
C LYS A 38 6.35 0.50 8.91
N ILE A 39 5.89 -0.02 10.06
CA ILE A 39 4.69 0.48 10.74
C ILE A 39 4.88 1.95 11.14
N LEU A 40 6.06 2.30 11.65
CA LEU A 40 6.36 3.66 12.13
C LEU A 40 6.24 4.73 11.05
N ILE A 41 6.43 4.39 9.78
CA ILE A 41 6.32 5.32 8.64
C ILE A 41 4.99 5.26 7.92
N THR A 42 4.15 4.26 8.21
CA THR A 42 2.85 4.07 7.55
C THR A 42 1.92 5.24 7.85
N GLY A 43 1.19 5.71 6.81
CA GLY A 43 0.28 6.85 6.92
C GLY A 43 0.98 8.12 7.42
N ASN A 44 2.16 8.43 6.92
CA ASN A 44 3.00 9.55 7.36
C ASN A 44 3.26 9.55 8.89
N GLY A 45 3.48 8.36 9.47
CA GLY A 45 3.72 8.21 10.90
C GLY A 45 2.45 8.16 11.77
N GLN A 46 1.27 8.20 11.16
CA GLN A 46 -0.02 8.14 11.86
C GLN A 46 -0.62 6.73 11.94
N ALA A 47 -0.18 5.80 11.09
CA ALA A 47 -0.66 4.42 10.94
C ALA A 47 -2.17 4.33 10.59
N ASN A 48 -2.48 4.45 9.30
CA ASN A 48 -3.80 4.06 8.79
C ASN A 48 -3.93 2.54 8.86
N ILE A 49 -4.65 2.03 9.86
CA ILE A 49 -4.68 0.59 10.18
C ILE A 49 -5.74 -0.20 9.41
N THR A 50 -6.82 0.46 8.99
CA THR A 50 -7.94 -0.12 8.24
C THR A 50 -8.85 0.97 7.69
N HIS A 51 -9.98 0.59 7.11
CA HIS A 51 -11.03 1.49 6.59
C HIS A 51 -12.39 1.11 7.18
N ASP A 52 -13.29 2.09 7.36
CA ASP A 52 -14.63 1.90 7.94
C ASP A 52 -15.64 1.51 6.86
N GLU A 53 -15.56 0.27 6.43
CA GLU A 53 -16.40 -0.32 5.40
C GLU A 53 -16.88 -1.71 5.79
N GLU A 54 -18.03 -2.10 5.24
CA GLU A 54 -18.51 -3.47 5.35
C GLU A 54 -17.61 -4.44 4.56
N PRO A 55 -17.45 -5.69 5.02
CA PRO A 55 -16.57 -6.67 4.37
C PRO A 55 -16.82 -6.84 2.87
N ARG A 56 -18.08 -6.73 2.42
CA ARG A 56 -18.47 -6.87 1.01
C ARG A 56 -17.87 -5.78 0.14
N GLU A 57 -17.78 -4.55 0.63
CA GLU A 57 -17.17 -3.41 -0.06
C GLU A 57 -15.66 -3.48 0.08
N PHE A 58 -15.19 -3.75 1.28
CA PHE A 58 -13.78 -3.82 1.62
C PHE A 58 -12.97 -4.78 0.73
N ILE A 59 -13.52 -5.95 0.38
CA ILE A 59 -12.84 -6.90 -0.53
C ILE A 59 -12.68 -6.36 -1.95
N THR A 60 -13.45 -5.35 -2.36
CA THR A 60 -13.36 -4.80 -3.72
C THR A 60 -12.06 -4.04 -3.97
N HIS A 61 -11.40 -3.60 -2.91
CA HIS A 61 -10.14 -2.84 -2.94
C HIS A 61 -8.88 -3.70 -3.12
N TYR A 62 -9.02 -5.04 -3.29
CA TYR A 62 -7.88 -5.95 -3.51
C TYR A 62 -7.76 -6.41 -4.97
N PHE A 63 -8.09 -5.53 -5.91
CA PHE A 63 -7.94 -5.72 -7.36
C PHE A 63 -8.42 -7.10 -7.85
N ASP A 64 -7.52 -7.94 -8.36
CA ASP A 64 -7.82 -9.29 -8.84
C ASP A 64 -7.78 -10.37 -7.73
N LYS A 65 -7.38 -10.01 -6.50
CA LYS A 65 -7.25 -10.94 -5.37
C LYS A 65 -8.48 -11.03 -4.47
N LYS A 66 -9.61 -10.42 -4.85
CA LYS A 66 -10.87 -10.39 -4.08
C LYS A 66 -11.30 -11.75 -3.54
N SER A 67 -11.24 -12.78 -4.38
CA SER A 67 -11.65 -14.14 -4.00
C SER A 67 -10.73 -14.74 -2.93
N PHE A 68 -9.42 -14.53 -3.06
CA PHE A 68 -8.43 -15.05 -2.11
C PHE A 68 -8.55 -14.38 -0.74
N VAL A 69 -8.69 -13.06 -0.70
CA VAL A 69 -8.75 -12.30 0.56
C VAL A 69 -10.10 -12.37 1.27
N SER A 70 -11.16 -12.77 0.56
CA SER A 70 -12.54 -12.74 1.06
C SER A 70 -12.68 -13.38 2.43
N HIS A 71 -12.21 -14.64 2.59
CA HIS A 71 -12.34 -15.34 3.86
C HIS A 71 -11.61 -14.61 5.01
N ALA A 72 -10.44 -14.05 4.75
CA ALA A 72 -9.67 -13.32 5.76
C ALA A 72 -10.40 -12.05 6.21
N VAL A 73 -10.93 -11.26 5.27
CA VAL A 73 -11.65 -10.03 5.57
C VAL A 73 -12.95 -10.30 6.35
N TYR A 74 -13.71 -11.33 5.97
CA TYR A 74 -14.93 -11.71 6.73
C TYR A 74 -14.62 -12.29 8.10
N SER A 75 -13.51 -13.00 8.27
CA SER A 75 -13.12 -13.59 9.57
C SER A 75 -12.55 -12.57 10.54
N PHE A 76 -11.79 -11.58 9.99
CA PHE A 76 -11.18 -10.52 10.78
C PHE A 76 -11.41 -9.14 10.12
N PRO A 77 -12.68 -8.65 10.15
CA PRO A 77 -13.10 -7.41 9.51
C PRO A 77 -12.53 -6.17 10.24
N PRO A 78 -12.70 -4.97 9.66
CA PRO A 78 -12.26 -3.70 10.26
C PRO A 78 -12.68 -3.51 11.72
N GLN A 79 -13.89 -3.93 12.08
CA GLN A 79 -14.42 -3.85 13.45
C GLN A 79 -13.57 -4.68 14.42
N LYS A 80 -13.21 -5.92 14.06
CA LYS A 80 -12.35 -6.78 14.88
C LYS A 80 -10.91 -6.26 14.98
N ILE A 81 -10.39 -5.61 13.93
CA ILE A 81 -9.09 -4.92 14.00
C ILE A 81 -9.14 -3.82 15.05
N ARG A 82 -10.20 -3.00 15.06
CA ARG A 82 -10.40 -1.95 16.06
C ARG A 82 -10.54 -2.52 17.48
N GLU A 83 -11.30 -3.59 17.64
CA GLU A 83 -11.47 -4.30 18.91
C GLU A 83 -10.15 -4.83 19.44
N TYR A 84 -9.36 -5.49 18.61
CA TYR A 84 -8.03 -5.97 18.97
C TYR A 84 -7.13 -4.85 19.52
N PHE A 85 -7.06 -3.70 18.83
CA PHE A 85 -6.25 -2.59 19.30
C PHE A 85 -6.81 -1.94 20.56
N ARG A 86 -8.14 -1.84 20.69
CA ARG A 86 -8.80 -1.36 21.92
C ARG A 86 -8.46 -2.24 23.13
N GLU A 87 -8.50 -3.58 22.98
CA GLU A 87 -8.10 -4.53 24.04
C GLU A 87 -6.63 -4.38 24.43
N LYS A 88 -5.78 -3.95 23.50
CA LYS A 88 -4.37 -3.63 23.76
C LYS A 88 -4.16 -2.19 24.29
N GLY A 89 -5.24 -1.44 24.53
CA GLY A 89 -5.22 -0.08 25.11
C GLY A 89 -5.03 1.04 24.08
N VAL A 90 -5.34 0.79 22.80
CA VAL A 90 -5.25 1.80 21.73
C VAL A 90 -6.65 2.09 21.18
N GLU A 91 -7.21 3.25 21.52
CA GLU A 91 -8.44 3.77 20.91
C GLU A 91 -8.19 4.20 19.47
N THR A 92 -9.22 4.05 18.63
CA THR A 92 -9.16 4.37 17.20
C THR A 92 -10.23 5.37 16.80
N THR A 93 -9.93 6.23 15.84
CA THR A 93 -10.83 7.22 15.26
C THR A 93 -11.02 6.97 13.77
N VAL A 94 -12.24 7.24 13.28
CA VAL A 94 -12.59 7.24 11.86
C VAL A 94 -12.49 8.67 11.34
N ARG A 95 -11.78 8.87 10.26
CA ARG A 95 -11.74 10.15 9.54
C ARG A 95 -12.93 10.27 8.59
N THR A 96 -13.20 11.47 8.12
CA THR A 96 -14.29 11.76 7.17
C THR A 96 -14.18 11.01 5.84
N ASP A 97 -12.97 10.56 5.50
CA ASP A 97 -12.65 9.75 4.31
C ASP A 97 -12.72 8.23 4.59
N GLY A 98 -13.27 7.81 5.72
CA GLY A 98 -13.41 6.40 6.11
C GLY A 98 -12.13 5.75 6.66
N ARG A 99 -10.97 6.38 6.56
CA ARG A 99 -9.71 5.83 7.06
C ARG A 99 -9.67 5.79 8.58
N ILE A 100 -9.15 4.71 9.14
CA ILE A 100 -9.07 4.49 10.59
C ILE A 100 -7.63 4.58 11.07
N PHE A 101 -7.44 5.43 12.10
CA PHE A 101 -6.17 5.70 12.75
C PHE A 101 -6.25 5.47 14.25
N PRO A 102 -5.13 5.27 14.97
CA PRO A 102 -5.13 5.44 16.42
C PRO A 102 -5.56 6.88 16.77
N SER A 103 -6.36 7.07 17.80
CA SER A 103 -6.88 8.39 18.20
C SER A 103 -5.78 9.41 18.54
N SER A 104 -4.59 8.91 18.86
CA SER A 104 -3.39 9.73 19.07
C SER A 104 -2.71 10.19 17.78
N PHE A 105 -3.08 9.63 16.62
CA PHE A 105 -2.40 9.79 15.34
C PHE A 105 -0.88 9.47 15.39
N ARG A 106 -0.49 8.51 16.24
CA ARG A 106 0.90 8.06 16.38
C ARG A 106 1.04 6.59 16.07
N SER A 107 1.76 6.25 15.02
CA SER A 107 2.06 4.86 14.63
C SER A 107 2.80 4.08 15.73
N ARG A 108 3.52 4.78 16.61
CA ARG A 108 4.20 4.18 17.76
C ARG A 108 3.22 3.50 18.71
N ASP A 109 2.00 3.98 18.85
CA ASP A 109 1.01 3.37 19.75
C ASP A 109 0.52 2.03 19.18
N ILE A 110 0.34 1.95 17.87
CA ILE A 110 0.06 0.69 17.14
C ILE A 110 1.21 -0.29 17.31
N LEU A 111 2.45 0.16 17.11
CA LEU A 111 3.61 -0.71 17.31
C LEU A 111 3.71 -1.19 18.77
N SER A 112 3.51 -0.30 19.74
CA SER A 112 3.55 -0.65 21.17
C SER A 112 2.48 -1.68 21.54
N ALA A 113 1.29 -1.60 20.94
CA ALA A 113 0.23 -2.59 21.12
C ALA A 113 0.62 -3.96 20.54
N LEU A 114 1.19 -3.99 19.34
CA LEU A 114 1.65 -5.21 18.67
C LEU A 114 2.85 -5.85 19.38
N MET A 115 3.71 -5.04 20.01
CA MET A 115 4.86 -5.53 20.81
C MET A 115 4.45 -6.21 22.12
N LYS A 116 3.17 -6.12 22.54
CA LYS A 116 2.63 -6.90 23.66
C LYS A 116 2.41 -8.35 23.24
N THR A 117 3.51 -9.03 22.88
CA THR A 117 3.51 -10.44 22.47
C THR A 117 3.71 -11.35 23.66
N ASN A 118 3.36 -12.62 23.50
CA ASN A 118 3.59 -13.65 24.52
C ASN A 118 4.90 -14.42 24.29
N GLY A 119 5.36 -14.51 23.02
CA GLY A 119 6.53 -15.26 22.61
C GLY A 119 7.85 -14.52 22.80
N GLU A 120 8.95 -15.24 22.64
CA GLU A 120 10.31 -14.69 22.62
C GLU A 120 10.52 -13.90 21.31
N ILE A 121 11.18 -12.74 21.42
CA ILE A 121 11.59 -11.94 20.26
C ILE A 121 13.11 -11.81 20.27
N ILE A 122 13.74 -12.15 19.15
CA ILE A 122 15.17 -11.92 18.92
C ILE A 122 15.30 -10.91 17.77
N THR A 123 15.92 -9.76 18.03
CA THR A 123 16.20 -8.72 17.04
C THR A 123 17.68 -8.71 16.63
N GLY A 124 18.04 -7.98 15.59
CA GLY A 124 19.41 -7.90 15.08
C GLY A 124 19.94 -9.26 14.60
N THR A 125 19.04 -10.15 14.14
CA THR A 125 19.37 -11.54 13.84
C THR A 125 18.82 -11.91 12.45
N PRO A 126 19.60 -11.67 11.39
CA PRO A 126 19.21 -12.09 10.04
C PRO A 126 19.12 -13.62 9.95
N VAL A 127 18.01 -14.12 9.41
CA VAL A 127 17.91 -15.51 8.99
C VAL A 127 18.64 -15.63 7.64
N LEU A 128 19.55 -16.58 7.55
CA LEU A 128 20.37 -16.81 6.36
C LEU A 128 19.75 -17.88 5.47
N ARG A 129 19.13 -18.89 6.06
CA ARG A 129 18.58 -20.02 5.34
C ARG A 129 17.47 -20.69 6.13
N VAL A 130 16.52 -21.23 5.38
CA VAL A 130 15.49 -22.16 5.89
C VAL A 130 15.53 -23.45 5.08
N LYS A 131 15.32 -24.57 5.74
CA LYS A 131 15.19 -25.88 5.08
C LYS A 131 14.21 -26.75 5.85
N LYS A 132 13.58 -27.70 5.19
CA LYS A 132 12.78 -28.75 5.82
C LYS A 132 13.63 -30.01 5.97
N ASP A 133 13.67 -30.57 7.16
CA ASP A 133 14.35 -31.82 7.47
C ASP A 133 13.35 -32.73 8.22
N GLY A 134 12.86 -33.73 7.52
CA GLY A 134 11.75 -34.56 7.99
C GLY A 134 10.50 -33.71 8.28
N ASN A 135 10.05 -33.76 9.53
CA ASN A 135 8.88 -33.00 10.00
C ASN A 135 9.23 -31.63 10.59
N LEU A 136 10.50 -31.25 10.62
CA LEU A 136 10.97 -30.01 11.23
C LEU A 136 11.48 -29.03 10.17
N PHE A 137 11.24 -27.75 10.41
CA PHE A 137 11.94 -26.68 9.74
C PHE A 137 13.18 -26.31 10.52
N ILE A 138 14.29 -26.12 9.83
CA ILE A 138 15.55 -25.63 10.39
C ILE A 138 15.75 -24.21 9.89
N THR A 139 15.77 -23.26 10.81
CA THR A 139 16.02 -21.84 10.56
C THR A 139 17.44 -21.51 11.01
N GLU A 140 18.30 -21.14 10.06
CA GLU A 140 19.73 -20.91 10.31
C GLU A 140 20.03 -19.39 10.33
N THR A 141 20.74 -18.95 11.37
CA THR A 141 21.26 -17.58 11.50
C THR A 141 22.80 -17.63 11.62
N GLU A 142 23.45 -16.47 11.67
CA GLU A 142 24.90 -16.43 11.87
C GLU A 142 25.37 -17.06 13.19
N LYS A 143 24.55 -16.94 14.25
CA LYS A 143 24.94 -17.32 15.61
C LYS A 143 24.46 -18.70 16.01
N GLU A 144 23.26 -19.08 15.59
CA GLU A 144 22.61 -20.32 16.03
C GLU A 144 21.55 -20.77 15.03
N SER A 145 21.09 -22.01 15.22
CA SER A 145 20.00 -22.59 14.43
C SER A 145 18.83 -22.96 15.33
N PHE A 146 17.64 -22.79 14.79
CA PHE A 146 16.37 -23.11 15.46
C PHE A 146 15.65 -24.20 14.69
N SER A 147 14.94 -25.07 15.41
CA SER A 147 14.06 -26.06 14.79
C SER A 147 12.63 -25.90 15.27
N SER A 148 11.68 -26.13 14.38
CA SER A 148 10.25 -26.06 14.71
C SER A 148 9.41 -26.93 13.77
N PRO A 149 8.32 -27.56 14.24
CA PRO A 149 7.35 -28.21 13.36
C PRO A 149 6.51 -27.20 12.55
N VAL A 150 6.44 -25.95 12.99
CA VAL A 150 5.71 -24.88 12.30
C VAL A 150 6.66 -23.70 12.03
N LEU A 151 6.69 -23.28 10.77
CA LEU A 151 7.44 -22.10 10.31
C LEU A 151 6.48 -21.08 9.70
N VAL A 152 6.57 -19.82 10.13
CA VAL A 152 5.83 -18.72 9.53
C VAL A 152 6.80 -17.72 8.89
N ILE A 153 6.63 -17.42 7.61
CA ILE A 153 7.39 -16.40 6.91
C ILE A 153 6.52 -15.14 6.81
N ALA A 154 6.91 -14.08 7.55
CA ALA A 154 6.19 -12.81 7.71
C ALA A 154 7.09 -11.61 7.39
N THR A 155 8.02 -11.77 6.46
CA THR A 155 9.12 -10.83 6.18
C THR A 155 8.70 -9.57 5.42
N GLY A 156 7.44 -9.49 4.97
CA GLY A 156 6.94 -8.42 4.13
C GLY A 156 7.46 -8.48 2.69
N GLY A 157 7.30 -7.38 1.96
CA GLY A 157 7.65 -7.26 0.54
C GLY A 157 9.08 -6.76 0.30
N ARG A 158 9.22 -5.88 -0.74
CA ARG A 158 10.52 -5.36 -1.20
C ARG A 158 10.58 -3.82 -1.27
N THR A 159 9.60 -3.14 -0.68
CA THR A 159 9.55 -1.68 -0.63
C THR A 159 10.03 -1.16 0.72
N TYR A 160 10.56 0.07 0.77
CA TYR A 160 11.18 0.64 1.97
C TYR A 160 12.29 -0.26 2.56
N GLN A 161 13.25 -0.65 1.75
CA GLN A 161 14.30 -1.61 2.12
C GLN A 161 15.04 -1.25 3.42
N LYS A 162 15.20 0.05 3.72
CA LYS A 162 15.78 0.54 4.97
C LYS A 162 15.02 0.12 6.23
N THR A 163 13.77 -0.33 6.09
CA THR A 163 12.95 -0.86 7.20
C THR A 163 13.05 -2.37 7.36
N GLY A 164 13.88 -3.04 6.56
CA GLY A 164 14.06 -4.48 6.60
C GLY A 164 13.32 -5.25 5.51
N SER A 165 12.44 -4.61 4.71
CA SER A 165 11.70 -5.26 3.62
C SER A 165 12.57 -5.39 2.37
N THR A 166 13.49 -6.35 2.35
CA THR A 166 14.48 -6.56 1.27
C THR A 166 14.14 -7.72 0.34
N GLY A 167 13.05 -8.45 0.64
CA GLY A 167 12.61 -9.59 -0.17
C GLY A 167 13.23 -10.93 0.20
N ASP A 168 13.89 -11.06 1.35
CA ASP A 168 14.52 -12.31 1.80
C ASP A 168 13.52 -13.47 1.85
N GLY A 169 12.28 -13.20 2.26
CA GLY A 169 11.21 -14.18 2.34
C GLY A 169 10.87 -14.84 1.00
N TYR A 170 11.06 -14.14 -0.11
CA TYR A 170 10.88 -14.73 -1.44
C TYR A 170 11.92 -15.81 -1.71
N THR A 171 13.16 -15.59 -1.28
CA THR A 171 14.24 -16.60 -1.38
C THR A 171 13.92 -17.80 -0.50
N PHE A 172 13.45 -17.59 0.72
CA PHE A 172 13.06 -18.67 1.62
C PHE A 172 11.88 -19.48 1.05
N ALA A 173 10.83 -18.82 0.59
CA ALA A 173 9.66 -19.48 0.01
C ALA A 173 10.06 -20.29 -1.25
N SER A 174 10.86 -19.71 -2.15
CA SER A 174 11.36 -20.40 -3.35
C SER A 174 12.22 -21.61 -3.00
N SER A 175 13.09 -21.51 -1.97
CA SER A 175 13.93 -22.66 -1.52
C SER A 175 13.10 -23.82 -0.96
N LEU A 176 11.87 -23.55 -0.52
CA LEU A 176 10.89 -24.51 -0.04
C LEU A 176 9.91 -24.97 -1.16
N GLY A 177 10.16 -24.59 -2.41
CA GLY A 177 9.42 -25.06 -3.58
C GLY A 177 8.25 -24.18 -4.03
N HIS A 178 8.09 -22.97 -3.46
CA HIS A 178 7.02 -22.05 -3.84
C HIS A 178 7.37 -21.18 -5.03
N THR A 179 6.36 -20.94 -5.85
CA THR A 179 6.39 -20.00 -6.98
C THR A 179 6.33 -18.57 -6.47
N ILE A 180 7.22 -17.71 -6.98
CA ILE A 180 7.23 -16.27 -6.69
C ILE A 180 6.80 -15.51 -7.93
N ILE A 181 5.64 -14.89 -7.85
CA ILE A 181 5.18 -13.90 -8.83
C ILE A 181 6.10 -12.68 -8.70
N THR A 182 6.67 -12.25 -9.82
CA THR A 182 7.72 -11.20 -9.84
C THR A 182 7.32 -9.97 -9.02
N PRO A 183 8.03 -9.67 -7.92
CA PRO A 183 7.72 -8.52 -7.07
C PRO A 183 7.98 -7.20 -7.80
N ARG A 184 7.01 -6.27 -7.75
CA ARG A 184 7.06 -4.94 -8.37
C ARG A 184 6.57 -3.89 -7.38
N PRO A 185 7.05 -2.63 -7.49
CA PRO A 185 6.48 -1.52 -6.72
C PRO A 185 5.00 -1.31 -7.05
N ALA A 186 4.17 -1.07 -6.04
CA ALA A 186 2.79 -0.65 -6.17
C ALA A 186 2.46 0.44 -5.15
N LEU A 187 1.34 1.14 -5.32
CA LEU A 187 1.03 2.35 -4.58
C LEU A 187 2.21 3.32 -4.58
N SER A 188 2.67 3.66 -5.76
CA SER A 188 3.85 4.50 -5.97
C SER A 188 3.49 5.82 -6.63
N PRO A 189 4.26 6.89 -6.39
CA PRO A 189 4.19 8.07 -7.22
C PRO A 189 4.42 7.73 -8.69
N ILE A 190 3.76 8.44 -9.58
CA ILE A 190 3.90 8.30 -11.03
C ILE A 190 4.79 9.43 -11.55
N ARG A 191 5.82 9.09 -12.29
CA ARG A 191 6.60 10.07 -13.07
C ARG A 191 5.91 10.30 -14.41
N ILE A 192 5.98 11.52 -14.92
CA ILE A 192 5.47 11.84 -16.24
C ILE A 192 6.56 12.49 -17.12
N ASN A 193 6.33 12.52 -18.39
CA ASN A 193 7.21 13.13 -19.40
C ASN A 193 7.15 14.67 -19.44
N CYS A 194 6.83 15.31 -18.31
CA CYS A 194 6.73 16.76 -18.16
C CYS A 194 7.44 17.19 -16.86
N ASP A 195 8.14 18.32 -16.89
CA ASP A 195 8.71 18.93 -15.67
C ASP A 195 7.59 19.68 -14.93
N THR A 196 7.20 19.13 -13.80
CA THR A 196 6.16 19.67 -12.92
C THR A 196 6.71 20.45 -11.72
N THR A 197 8.01 20.76 -11.72
CA THR A 197 8.67 21.58 -10.68
C THR A 197 7.93 22.91 -10.40
N PRO A 198 7.40 23.64 -11.41
CA PRO A 198 6.70 24.91 -11.14
C PRO A 198 5.42 24.76 -10.31
N VAL A 199 4.87 23.56 -10.22
CA VAL A 199 3.62 23.25 -9.51
C VAL A 199 3.82 22.20 -8.41
N GLU A 200 5.08 21.93 -8.04
CA GLU A 200 5.43 20.99 -6.95
C GLU A 200 4.72 21.38 -5.66
N GLY A 201 4.08 20.39 -5.01
CA GLY A 201 3.32 20.58 -3.77
C GLY A 201 1.88 21.01 -3.95
N ILE A 202 1.44 21.38 -5.16
CA ILE A 202 0.02 21.68 -5.41
C ILE A 202 -0.80 20.40 -5.27
N SER A 203 -1.84 20.47 -4.46
CA SER A 203 -2.86 19.42 -4.32
C SER A 203 -4.12 19.80 -5.09
N VAL A 204 -4.67 18.86 -5.85
CA VAL A 204 -5.99 18.99 -6.49
C VAL A 204 -6.88 17.90 -5.91
N PRO A 205 -8.03 18.26 -5.29
CA PRO A 205 -8.81 17.33 -4.48
C PRO A 205 -9.56 16.27 -5.29
N SER A 206 -9.83 16.52 -6.56
CA SER A 206 -10.54 15.58 -7.43
C SER A 206 -9.94 15.63 -8.83
N VAL A 207 -9.29 14.55 -9.25
CA VAL A 207 -8.71 14.37 -10.58
C VAL A 207 -8.94 12.92 -10.99
N THR A 208 -9.42 12.71 -12.20
CA THR A 208 -9.55 11.37 -12.77
C THR A 208 -8.29 11.03 -13.57
N LEU A 209 -7.65 9.91 -13.23
CA LEU A 209 -6.62 9.31 -14.06
C LEU A 209 -7.20 8.10 -14.78
N THR A 210 -7.02 8.06 -16.11
CA THR A 210 -7.54 6.98 -16.96
C THR A 210 -6.39 6.25 -17.64
N LEU A 211 -6.37 4.91 -17.45
CA LEU A 211 -5.43 3.99 -18.08
C LEU A 211 -6.20 2.89 -18.82
N GLY A 212 -6.36 3.03 -20.13
CA GLY A 212 -7.21 2.14 -20.92
C GLY A 212 -8.66 2.17 -20.45
N LYS A 213 -9.14 1.07 -19.84
CA LYS A 213 -10.49 0.96 -19.27
C LYS A 213 -10.53 1.21 -17.75
N LYS A 214 -9.40 1.51 -17.14
CA LYS A 214 -9.31 1.76 -15.69
C LYS A 214 -9.38 3.25 -15.43
N GLU A 215 -10.23 3.63 -14.50
CA GLU A 215 -10.40 5.01 -14.05
C GLU A 215 -10.36 5.07 -12.53
N ILE A 216 -9.58 6.00 -12.01
CA ILE A 216 -9.50 6.29 -10.58
C ILE A 216 -9.69 7.80 -10.40
N THR A 217 -10.63 8.16 -9.55
CA THR A 217 -10.91 9.56 -9.19
C THR A 217 -10.70 9.77 -7.70
N ASP A 218 -9.74 10.59 -7.35
CA ASP A 218 -9.45 11.05 -5.98
C ASP A 218 -8.48 12.24 -6.09
N SER A 219 -7.88 12.63 -4.99
CA SER A 219 -6.89 13.70 -4.96
C SER A 219 -5.54 13.30 -5.55
N ILE A 220 -4.87 14.26 -6.19
CA ILE A 220 -3.47 14.16 -6.57
C ILE A 220 -2.65 15.27 -5.90
N VAL A 221 -1.35 15.01 -5.76
CA VAL A 221 -0.36 16.01 -5.38
C VAL A 221 0.71 16.05 -6.45
N PHE A 222 0.96 17.22 -7.01
CA PHE A 222 2.06 17.40 -7.97
C PHE A 222 3.40 17.25 -7.25
N THR A 223 4.29 16.45 -7.83
CA THR A 223 5.67 16.29 -7.41
C THR A 223 6.58 16.92 -8.47
N ARG A 224 7.88 17.00 -8.22
CA ARG A 224 8.83 17.57 -9.19
C ARG A 224 8.77 16.96 -10.60
N ASN A 225 8.39 15.69 -10.72
CA ASN A 225 8.42 14.96 -12.00
C ASN A 225 7.12 14.18 -12.25
N GLY A 226 5.99 14.60 -11.72
CA GLY A 226 4.70 13.91 -11.92
C GLY A 226 3.74 14.03 -10.74
N PHE A 227 3.13 12.93 -10.35
CA PHE A 227 2.02 12.87 -9.40
C PHE A 227 2.28 11.90 -8.26
N SER A 228 1.76 12.22 -7.09
CA SER A 228 1.56 11.35 -5.93
C SER A 228 0.11 11.54 -5.43
N GLY A 229 -0.24 10.89 -4.34
CA GLY A 229 -1.58 10.92 -3.76
C GLY A 229 -2.44 9.73 -4.21
N PRO A 230 -3.62 9.55 -3.61
CA PRO A 230 -4.42 8.34 -3.76
C PRO A 230 -4.72 7.95 -5.21
N THR A 231 -5.09 8.90 -6.05
CA THR A 231 -5.37 8.62 -7.47
C THR A 231 -4.14 8.05 -8.19
N ALA A 232 -2.98 8.70 -8.04
CA ALA A 232 -1.75 8.28 -8.68
C ALA A 232 -1.25 6.95 -8.11
N GLU A 233 -1.29 6.80 -6.79
CA GLU A 233 -0.85 5.60 -6.11
C GLU A 233 -1.70 4.39 -6.51
N ASN A 234 -3.03 4.51 -6.51
CA ASN A 234 -3.91 3.41 -6.87
C ASN A 234 -3.79 3.01 -8.35
N ILE A 235 -3.75 3.97 -9.28
CA ILE A 235 -3.63 3.63 -10.71
C ILE A 235 -2.26 3.06 -11.06
N SER A 236 -1.22 3.35 -10.26
CA SER A 236 0.14 2.82 -10.45
C SER A 236 0.20 1.28 -10.42
N HIS A 237 -0.79 0.63 -9.78
CA HIS A 237 -0.93 -0.83 -9.75
C HIS A 237 -0.94 -1.45 -11.16
N TRP A 238 -1.50 -0.76 -12.16
CA TRP A 238 -1.60 -1.27 -13.54
C TRP A 238 -0.52 -0.74 -14.48
N ILE A 239 0.33 0.19 -14.03
CA ILE A 239 1.39 0.74 -14.86
C ILE A 239 2.61 -0.19 -14.84
N ASP A 240 3.03 -0.65 -16.02
CA ASP A 240 4.23 -1.43 -16.22
C ASP A 240 5.14 -0.71 -17.22
N GLY A 241 6.19 -0.07 -16.70
CA GLY A 241 7.08 0.76 -17.51
C GLY A 241 6.43 2.06 -17.99
N LYS A 242 6.71 2.43 -19.24
CA LYS A 242 6.17 3.65 -19.85
C LYS A 242 4.81 3.38 -20.49
N THR A 243 3.80 4.13 -20.07
CA THR A 243 2.42 3.93 -20.50
C THR A 243 1.72 5.26 -20.70
N GLU A 244 0.83 5.38 -21.71
CA GLU A 244 0.00 6.56 -21.90
C GLU A 244 -1.07 6.64 -20.80
N LEU A 245 -1.18 7.81 -20.18
CA LEU A 245 -2.13 8.12 -19.12
C LEU A 245 -2.89 9.38 -19.48
N THR A 246 -4.20 9.39 -19.29
CA THR A 246 -5.03 10.57 -19.42
C THR A 246 -5.36 11.16 -18.05
N VAL A 247 -5.20 12.47 -17.93
CA VAL A 247 -5.50 13.25 -16.71
C VAL A 247 -6.69 14.15 -17.00
N SER A 248 -7.78 13.98 -16.25
CA SER A 248 -8.98 14.81 -16.35
C SER A 248 -9.16 15.59 -15.04
N PHE A 249 -9.01 16.89 -15.11
CA PHE A 249 -9.20 17.79 -13.96
C PHE A 249 -10.67 18.08 -13.67
N LEU A 250 -11.52 17.91 -14.68
CA LEU A 250 -12.96 18.16 -14.64
C LEU A 250 -13.70 17.10 -15.45
N GLU A 251 -14.93 16.80 -15.09
CA GLU A 251 -15.82 15.91 -15.85
C GLU A 251 -16.35 16.59 -17.12
N SER A 252 -16.59 17.89 -17.04
CA SER A 252 -17.06 18.71 -18.17
C SER A 252 -16.58 20.15 -18.03
N PHE A 253 -16.31 20.79 -19.15
CA PHE A 253 -15.96 22.21 -19.20
C PHE A 253 -16.28 22.76 -20.59
N GLU A 254 -16.87 23.97 -20.64
CA GLU A 254 -17.17 24.70 -21.86
C GLU A 254 -16.36 25.99 -21.85
N ALA A 255 -15.30 26.06 -22.66
CA ALA A 255 -14.43 27.23 -22.70
C ALA A 255 -15.13 28.52 -23.24
N GLN A 256 -16.28 28.35 -23.88
CA GLN A 256 -17.10 29.51 -24.32
C GLN A 256 -17.51 30.39 -23.13
N LYS A 257 -17.67 29.83 -21.94
CA LYS A 257 -17.97 30.58 -20.71
C LYS A 257 -16.93 31.65 -20.36
N ILE A 258 -15.68 31.49 -20.84
CA ILE A 258 -14.64 32.52 -20.67
C ILE A 258 -15.07 33.85 -21.33
N LYS A 259 -15.74 33.79 -22.47
CA LYS A 259 -16.17 34.99 -23.23
C LYS A 259 -17.44 35.63 -22.67
N GLU A 260 -18.19 34.90 -21.87
CA GLU A 260 -19.38 35.41 -21.17
C GLU A 260 -19.00 36.28 -19.98
N GLU A 261 -17.79 36.12 -19.47
CA GLU A 261 -17.23 36.94 -18.39
C GLU A 261 -16.67 38.26 -18.92
N ASN A 262 -16.32 39.20 -18.01
CA ASN A 262 -15.78 40.50 -18.36
C ASN A 262 -14.62 40.40 -19.35
N GLY A 263 -14.82 40.91 -20.58
CA GLY A 263 -13.85 40.81 -21.67
C GLY A 263 -12.46 41.40 -21.38
N LYS A 264 -12.35 42.37 -20.46
CA LYS A 264 -11.07 42.92 -19.98
C LYS A 264 -10.43 42.12 -18.82
N GLY A 265 -11.16 41.15 -18.25
CA GLY A 265 -10.66 40.29 -17.21
C GLY A 265 -9.54 39.36 -17.67
N SER A 266 -8.62 39.00 -16.75
CA SER A 266 -7.58 38.01 -17.03
C SER A 266 -8.19 36.62 -17.24
N VAL A 267 -7.79 35.92 -18.31
CA VAL A 267 -8.25 34.56 -18.63
C VAL A 267 -7.92 33.60 -17.51
N ILE A 268 -6.74 33.67 -16.92
CA ILE A 268 -6.31 32.78 -15.83
C ILE A 268 -7.17 32.99 -14.59
N ASN A 269 -7.50 34.23 -14.23
CA ASN A 269 -8.41 34.52 -13.12
C ASN A 269 -9.82 33.97 -13.39
N THR A 270 -10.30 34.14 -14.62
CA THR A 270 -11.59 33.60 -15.04
C THR A 270 -11.62 32.08 -14.99
N LEU A 271 -10.59 31.41 -15.50
CA LEU A 271 -10.46 29.96 -15.41
C LEU A 271 -10.41 29.49 -13.95
N SER A 272 -9.63 30.14 -13.10
CA SER A 272 -9.58 29.77 -11.67
C SER A 272 -10.95 29.89 -10.99
N LYS A 273 -11.72 30.92 -11.31
CA LYS A 273 -13.10 31.08 -10.81
C LYS A 273 -14.05 29.99 -11.32
N LEU A 274 -13.97 29.65 -12.62
CA LEU A 274 -14.86 28.68 -13.25
C LEU A 274 -14.54 27.23 -12.89
N THR A 275 -13.26 26.91 -12.62
CA THR A 275 -12.79 25.54 -12.40
C THR A 275 -12.44 25.23 -10.95
N SER A 276 -12.28 26.25 -10.10
CA SER A 276 -11.72 26.13 -8.75
C SER A 276 -10.28 25.60 -8.70
N LEU A 277 -9.59 25.53 -9.82
CA LEU A 277 -8.20 25.10 -9.88
C LEU A 277 -7.26 26.23 -9.44
N PRO A 278 -6.13 25.89 -8.79
CA PRO A 278 -5.13 26.87 -8.36
C PRO A 278 -4.57 27.67 -9.54
N HIS A 279 -4.38 28.96 -9.33
CA HIS A 279 -3.89 29.91 -10.32
C HIS A 279 -2.54 29.46 -10.93
N SER A 280 -1.59 29.06 -10.10
CA SER A 280 -0.29 28.57 -10.54
C SER A 280 -0.36 27.28 -11.39
N LEU A 281 -1.34 26.40 -11.10
CA LEU A 281 -1.58 25.23 -11.95
C LEU A 281 -2.10 25.65 -13.33
N LEU A 282 -3.02 26.59 -13.39
CA LEU A 282 -3.55 27.10 -14.67
C LEU A 282 -2.48 27.81 -15.48
N GLU A 283 -1.59 28.57 -14.86
CA GLU A 283 -0.43 29.18 -15.53
C GLU A 283 0.57 28.16 -16.06
N PHE A 284 0.73 27.05 -15.34
CA PHE A 284 1.56 25.93 -15.77
C PHE A 284 0.94 25.19 -16.98
N LEU A 285 -0.35 24.87 -16.91
CA LEU A 285 -1.07 24.16 -17.96
C LEU A 285 -1.23 25.01 -19.23
N PHE A 286 -1.41 26.33 -19.07
CA PHE A 286 -1.72 27.27 -20.14
C PHE A 286 -0.76 28.46 -20.21
N PRO A 287 0.55 28.26 -20.41
CA PRO A 287 1.53 29.34 -20.43
C PRO A 287 1.24 30.37 -21.54
N PHE A 288 0.55 29.96 -22.61
CA PHE A 288 0.14 30.82 -23.70
C PHE A 288 -1.00 31.82 -23.39
N LEU A 289 -1.66 31.64 -22.23
CA LEU A 289 -2.70 32.55 -21.72
C LEU A 289 -2.16 33.64 -20.82
N ARG A 290 -0.89 33.59 -20.46
CA ARG A 290 -0.27 34.59 -19.60
C ARG A 290 -0.42 35.99 -20.23
N ASN A 291 -0.93 36.93 -19.45
CA ASN A 291 -1.24 38.32 -19.88
C ASN A 291 -2.35 38.46 -20.93
N LYS A 292 -3.17 37.42 -21.19
CA LYS A 292 -4.36 37.56 -22.07
C LYS A 292 -5.60 37.94 -21.27
N ASN A 293 -6.48 38.70 -21.97
CA ASN A 293 -7.83 38.97 -21.48
C ASN A 293 -8.87 38.05 -22.13
N ASN A 294 -10.04 37.92 -21.54
CA ASN A 294 -11.11 37.03 -21.99
C ASN A 294 -11.54 37.27 -23.45
N ALA A 295 -11.58 38.52 -23.89
CA ALA A 295 -11.97 38.87 -25.26
C ALA A 295 -10.96 38.39 -26.33
N SER A 296 -9.67 38.25 -25.95
CA SER A 296 -8.58 37.90 -26.86
C SER A 296 -8.36 36.41 -27.05
N VAL A 297 -9.08 35.55 -26.33
CA VAL A 297 -8.96 34.09 -26.48
C VAL A 297 -9.52 33.63 -27.80
N THR A 298 -8.73 32.92 -28.58
CA THR A 298 -9.12 32.38 -29.89
C THR A 298 -9.92 31.07 -29.73
N ARG A 299 -10.60 30.65 -30.79
CA ARG A 299 -11.31 29.36 -30.82
C ARG A 299 -10.35 28.17 -30.65
N GLU A 300 -9.17 28.25 -31.24
CA GLU A 300 -8.14 27.21 -31.09
C GLU A 300 -7.66 27.09 -29.64
N GLU A 301 -7.43 28.22 -28.99
CA GLU A 301 -7.05 28.25 -27.57
C GLU A 301 -8.14 27.72 -26.66
N MET A 302 -9.41 28.01 -26.93
CA MET A 302 -10.55 27.43 -26.21
C MET A 302 -10.57 25.91 -26.31
N ARG A 303 -10.34 25.36 -27.51
CA ARG A 303 -10.21 23.89 -27.66
C ARG A 303 -9.05 23.33 -26.88
N LYS A 304 -7.87 23.96 -26.91
CA LYS A 304 -6.71 23.54 -26.12
C LYS A 304 -6.97 23.56 -24.63
N ILE A 305 -7.74 24.54 -24.14
CA ILE A 305 -8.15 24.61 -22.73
C ILE A 305 -9.06 23.43 -22.41
N GLU A 306 -10.10 23.18 -23.20
CA GLU A 306 -11.02 22.06 -23.01
C GLU A 306 -10.28 20.73 -23.05
N ASP A 307 -9.49 20.47 -24.09
CA ASP A 307 -8.72 19.24 -24.26
C ASP A 307 -7.79 18.99 -23.07
N THR A 308 -7.13 20.03 -22.56
CA THR A 308 -6.21 19.88 -21.43
C THR A 308 -6.96 19.68 -20.11
N LEU A 309 -8.05 20.37 -19.86
CA LEU A 309 -8.82 20.22 -18.62
C LEU A 309 -9.56 18.88 -18.55
N LEU A 310 -10.00 18.36 -19.70
CA LEU A 310 -10.81 17.15 -19.77
C LEU A 310 -10.00 15.90 -20.11
N SER A 311 -8.85 16.03 -20.79
CA SER A 311 -8.11 14.87 -21.30
C SER A 311 -6.62 15.15 -21.57
N TRP A 312 -5.90 15.69 -20.59
CA TRP A 312 -4.46 15.91 -20.71
C TRP A 312 -3.71 14.58 -20.79
N ARG A 313 -3.08 14.33 -21.94
CA ARG A 313 -2.33 13.09 -22.18
C ARG A 313 -0.88 13.25 -21.77
N VAL A 314 -0.41 12.30 -20.95
CA VAL A 314 0.98 12.23 -20.46
C VAL A 314 1.51 10.81 -20.59
N THR A 315 2.81 10.67 -20.69
CA THR A 315 3.45 9.35 -20.55
C THR A 315 3.85 9.15 -19.10
N ALA A 316 3.20 8.19 -18.45
CA ALA A 316 3.49 7.76 -17.09
C ALA A 316 4.62 6.74 -17.05
N ASP A 317 5.44 6.74 -15.99
CA ASP A 317 6.54 5.80 -15.75
C ASP A 317 6.69 5.52 -14.26
N THR A 318 6.64 4.24 -13.86
CA THR A 318 6.84 3.77 -12.47
C THR A 318 8.16 3.03 -12.29
N SER A 319 8.99 2.89 -13.32
CA SER A 319 10.21 2.04 -13.33
C SER A 319 11.31 2.46 -12.34
N ARG A 320 11.21 3.61 -11.69
CA ARG A 320 12.20 4.15 -10.75
C ARG A 320 11.57 4.67 -9.46
N THR A 321 10.53 3.99 -9.00
CA THR A 321 9.77 4.40 -7.81
C THR A 321 9.89 3.42 -6.64
N GLU A 322 10.77 2.43 -6.71
CA GLU A 322 10.96 1.38 -5.68
C GLU A 322 11.18 1.95 -4.27
N ASP A 323 11.97 3.03 -4.15
CA ASP A 323 12.24 3.68 -2.86
C ASP A 323 11.06 4.50 -2.31
N LYS A 324 10.03 4.76 -3.13
CA LYS A 324 8.87 5.58 -2.79
C LYS A 324 7.55 4.81 -2.81
N ALA A 325 7.56 3.60 -3.34
CA ALA A 325 6.39 2.73 -3.37
C ALA A 325 6.02 2.27 -1.96
N MET A 326 4.74 2.32 -1.62
CA MET A 326 4.27 1.96 -0.29
C MET A 326 4.20 0.44 -0.10
N VAL A 327 3.84 -0.31 -1.15
CA VAL A 327 3.65 -1.76 -1.09
C VAL A 327 4.31 -2.43 -2.29
N THR A 328 4.49 -3.75 -2.16
CA THR A 328 4.95 -4.63 -3.22
C THR A 328 3.74 -5.38 -3.79
N LYS A 329 3.54 -5.34 -5.10
CA LYS A 329 2.69 -6.24 -5.86
C LYS A 329 3.52 -7.44 -6.28
N GLY A 330 2.92 -8.64 -6.32
CA GLY A 330 3.66 -9.90 -6.50
C GLY A 330 4.10 -10.50 -5.16
N GLY A 331 4.70 -11.65 -5.19
CA GLY A 331 5.11 -12.42 -4.01
C GLY A 331 4.79 -13.89 -4.14
N VAL A 332 4.60 -14.60 -3.03
CA VAL A 332 4.24 -16.02 -3.02
C VAL A 332 2.88 -16.22 -3.69
N ASP A 333 2.83 -17.12 -4.68
CA ASP A 333 1.62 -17.37 -5.47
C ASP A 333 0.45 -17.82 -4.57
N THR A 334 -0.65 -17.07 -4.62
CA THR A 334 -1.88 -17.33 -3.86
C THR A 334 -2.51 -18.69 -4.18
N SER A 335 -2.27 -19.26 -5.37
CA SER A 335 -2.77 -20.58 -5.74
C SER A 335 -2.16 -21.71 -4.89
N GLU A 336 -0.97 -21.50 -4.35
CA GLU A 336 -0.21 -22.44 -3.51
C GLU A 336 -0.47 -22.27 -2.01
N ILE A 337 -1.31 -21.30 -1.62
CA ILE A 337 -1.65 -20.98 -0.23
C ILE A 337 -3.12 -21.30 0.04
N ASN A 338 -3.41 -21.88 1.19
CA ASN A 338 -4.77 -22.05 1.66
C ASN A 338 -5.33 -20.70 2.17
N SER A 339 -6.31 -20.13 1.48
CA SER A 339 -6.90 -18.83 1.82
C SER A 339 -7.63 -18.77 3.18
N ARG A 340 -7.89 -19.93 3.82
CA ARG A 340 -8.57 -19.99 5.11
C ARG A 340 -7.62 -20.08 6.30
N THR A 341 -6.41 -20.63 6.09
CA THR A 341 -5.44 -20.86 7.15
C THR A 341 -4.11 -20.18 6.92
N PHE A 342 -3.85 -19.71 5.69
CA PHE A 342 -2.56 -19.21 5.22
C PHE A 342 -1.41 -20.21 5.29
N GLU A 343 -1.74 -21.50 5.45
CA GLU A 343 -0.79 -22.60 5.31
C GLU A 343 -0.47 -22.87 3.84
N SER A 344 0.77 -23.24 3.57
CA SER A 344 1.20 -23.77 2.28
C SER A 344 0.41 -25.04 1.92
N LYS A 345 -0.06 -25.14 0.67
CA LYS A 345 -0.62 -26.37 0.12
C LYS A 345 0.48 -27.38 -0.27
N LEU A 346 1.73 -26.93 -0.41
CA LEU A 346 2.85 -27.74 -0.87
C LEU A 346 3.66 -28.32 0.30
N VAL A 347 3.80 -27.56 1.39
CA VAL A 347 4.69 -27.86 2.50
C VAL A 347 3.92 -27.77 3.82
N PRO A 348 3.43 -28.90 4.37
CA PRO A 348 2.70 -28.89 5.63
C PRO A 348 3.49 -28.26 6.78
N GLY A 349 2.84 -27.42 7.58
CA GLY A 349 3.43 -26.67 8.69
C GLY A 349 4.12 -25.36 8.28
N LEU A 350 4.19 -25.03 6.99
CA LEU A 350 4.68 -23.75 6.51
C LEU A 350 3.52 -22.77 6.32
N TYR A 351 3.67 -21.56 6.83
CA TYR A 351 2.67 -20.48 6.73
C TYR A 351 3.30 -19.22 6.12
N PHE A 352 2.48 -18.46 5.42
CA PHE A 352 2.84 -17.15 4.89
C PHE A 352 1.84 -16.10 5.37
N THR A 353 2.30 -14.90 5.78
CA THR A 353 1.41 -13.82 6.22
C THR A 353 1.86 -12.45 5.71
N GLY A 354 0.89 -11.58 5.50
CA GLY A 354 1.12 -10.19 5.10
C GLY A 354 1.62 -10.02 3.67
N GLU A 355 2.35 -8.94 3.45
CA GLU A 355 2.79 -8.44 2.13
C GLU A 355 3.79 -9.38 1.39
N LEU A 356 4.22 -10.47 2.00
CA LEU A 356 5.01 -11.51 1.34
C LEU A 356 4.19 -12.27 0.28
N ILE A 357 2.88 -12.38 0.50
CA ILE A 357 1.92 -13.03 -0.40
C ILE A 357 1.61 -12.10 -1.57
N ASP A 358 1.39 -12.66 -2.76
CA ASP A 358 0.94 -11.90 -3.94
C ASP A 358 -0.48 -11.33 -3.74
N VAL A 359 -0.59 -10.38 -2.80
CA VAL A 359 -1.80 -9.63 -2.47
C VAL A 359 -1.40 -8.20 -2.16
N ASP A 360 -1.94 -7.28 -2.92
CA ASP A 360 -1.89 -5.84 -2.63
C ASP A 360 -3.30 -5.25 -2.69
N GLY A 361 -3.54 -4.20 -1.95
CA GLY A 361 -4.79 -3.46 -1.91
C GLY A 361 -4.56 -1.98 -2.14
N GLU A 362 -5.61 -1.25 -2.42
CA GLU A 362 -5.60 0.19 -2.63
C GLU A 362 -5.03 0.96 -1.43
N CYS A 363 -4.74 2.25 -1.65
CA CYS A 363 -4.39 3.18 -0.58
C CYS A 363 -5.61 3.46 0.29
N GLY A 364 -5.56 3.10 1.59
CA GLY A 364 -6.73 3.26 2.46
C GLY A 364 -6.70 2.45 3.76
N GLY A 365 -5.59 1.72 4.03
CA GLY A 365 -5.46 0.84 5.20
C GLY A 365 -5.67 -0.64 4.88
N TYR A 366 -6.01 -0.98 3.62
CA TYR A 366 -6.31 -2.34 3.19
C TYR A 366 -5.11 -3.27 3.34
N ASN A 367 -3.91 -2.83 3.02
CA ASN A 367 -2.68 -3.64 3.12
C ASN A 367 -2.33 -4.01 4.57
N LEU A 368 -2.48 -3.10 5.53
CA LEU A 368 -2.32 -3.44 6.96
C LEU A 368 -3.44 -4.35 7.45
N SER A 369 -4.68 -4.13 7.02
CA SER A 369 -5.80 -5.02 7.33
C SER A 369 -5.55 -6.45 6.86
N PHE A 370 -5.05 -6.63 5.64
CA PHE A 370 -4.68 -7.96 5.14
C PHE A 370 -3.54 -8.59 5.95
N ALA A 371 -2.53 -7.79 6.33
CA ALA A 371 -1.44 -8.27 7.17
C ALA A 371 -1.97 -8.77 8.53
N PHE A 372 -2.91 -8.08 9.15
CA PHE A 372 -3.53 -8.49 10.41
C PHE A 372 -4.45 -9.69 10.23
N ALA A 373 -5.31 -9.70 9.21
CA ALA A 373 -6.27 -10.77 8.98
C ALA A 373 -5.58 -12.09 8.61
N SER A 374 -4.55 -12.05 7.77
CA SER A 374 -3.75 -13.24 7.44
C SER A 374 -3.02 -13.82 8.67
N ALA A 375 -2.47 -12.94 9.52
CA ALA A 375 -1.83 -13.34 10.76
C ALA A 375 -2.82 -13.95 11.77
N PHE A 376 -4.03 -13.37 11.86
CA PHE A 376 -5.09 -13.89 12.73
C PHE A 376 -5.49 -15.31 12.33
N LEU A 377 -5.77 -15.55 11.06
CA LEU A 377 -6.16 -16.88 10.57
C LEU A 377 -5.05 -17.91 10.69
N ALA A 378 -3.81 -17.52 10.41
CA ALA A 378 -2.67 -18.40 10.65
C ALA A 378 -2.53 -18.77 12.13
N ALA A 379 -2.70 -17.81 13.04
CA ALA A 379 -2.66 -18.08 14.48
C ALA A 379 -3.79 -19.01 14.93
N GLU A 380 -5.01 -18.84 14.42
CA GLU A 380 -6.15 -19.70 14.71
C GLU A 380 -5.90 -21.16 14.30
N ASP A 381 -5.28 -21.39 13.15
CA ASP A 381 -4.96 -22.73 12.68
C ASP A 381 -3.78 -23.34 13.44
N ILE A 382 -2.72 -22.58 13.66
CA ILE A 382 -1.52 -23.00 14.37
C ILE A 382 -1.87 -23.43 15.81
N ARG A 383 -2.71 -22.66 16.53
CA ARG A 383 -3.13 -22.99 17.91
C ARG A 383 -3.85 -24.33 18.03
N LYS A 384 -4.44 -24.85 16.97
CA LYS A 384 -5.06 -26.18 16.97
C LYS A 384 -4.06 -27.33 16.82
N ARG A 385 -2.81 -27.01 16.44
CA ARG A 385 -1.74 -28.00 16.17
C ARG A 385 -0.69 -28.11 17.25
N ILE A 386 -0.58 -27.08 18.08
CA ILE A 386 0.36 -26.98 19.20
C ILE A 386 -0.42 -26.96 20.54
#